data_ee420761a6a49b13dd9963b2321cbd26
#
_entry.id   ee420761a6a49b13dd9963b2321cbd26
#
_cell.length_a   1.000
_cell.length_b   1.000
_cell.length_c   1.000
_cell.angle_alpha   90.00
_cell.angle_beta   90.00
_cell.angle_gamma   90.00
#
_symmetry.space_group_name_H-M   'P 1'
#
loop_
_entity.id
_entity.type
_entity.pdbx_description
1 polymer ?
#
loop_
_entity_poly.entity_id
_entity_poly.type
_entity_poly.pdbx_seq_one_letter_code
_entity_poly.pdbx_strand_id
1 'polypeptide(L)'
;MHAESVVRLGEHGGGARSAVDESSGVNVVVKRCADAGPEDVLSADGLILGTPENFGYMSGMMKDFLERVFYPCEGKVNGRPYALFVGAGQDGSGAVASVERIVTGLRLEKKSEPIVGLKELTPEILEQCEQLGMAFAAGLALGVF
;
A
#
# COMPACT_ATOMS: atom_id res chain seq x y z
N MET A 1 -3.79 4.75 14.79
CA MET A 1 -3.49 3.69 13.80
C MET A 1 -2.03 3.27 13.99
N HIS A 2 -1.79 2.04 14.38
CA HIS A 2 -0.44 1.59 14.78
C HIS A 2 0.04 0.36 14.00
N ALA A 3 -0.60 0.03 12.89
CA ALA A 3 -0.22 -1.14 12.14
C ALA A 3 0.20 -0.75 10.73
N GLU A 4 1.44 -0.98 10.43
CA GLU A 4 1.96 -0.95 9.08
C GLU A 4 1.34 -2.11 8.32
N SER A 5 0.84 -1.84 7.14
CA SER A 5 0.16 -2.84 6.34
C SER A 5 0.56 -2.80 4.88
N VAL A 6 0.58 -3.97 4.31
CA VAL A 6 0.69 -4.19 2.88
C VAL A 6 -0.60 -4.84 2.43
N VAL A 7 -1.30 -4.21 1.53
CA VAL A 7 -2.49 -4.76 0.91
C VAL A 7 -2.11 -5.19 -0.49
N ARG A 8 -2.20 -6.48 -0.74
CA ARG A 8 -1.96 -7.08 -2.05
C ARG A 8 -3.30 -7.25 -2.76
N LEU A 9 -3.38 -6.80 -3.99
CA LEU A 9 -4.55 -7.00 -4.85
C LEU A 9 -4.17 -7.83 -6.07
N GLY A 10 -5.00 -8.82 -6.41
CA GLY A 10 -4.72 -9.69 -7.55
C GLY A 10 -5.81 -10.75 -7.77
N GLU A 11 -5.73 -11.44 -8.90
CA GLU A 11 -6.74 -12.42 -9.32
C GLU A 11 -6.69 -13.77 -8.57
N HIS A 12 -5.61 -14.08 -7.85
CA HIS A 12 -5.41 -15.40 -7.22
C HIS A 12 -4.90 -15.32 -5.79
N GLY A 13 -5.57 -15.98 -4.88
CA GLY A 13 -5.09 -16.29 -3.53
C GLY A 13 -6.03 -15.97 -2.39
N GLY A 14 -6.45 -16.99 -1.67
CA GLY A 14 -7.29 -16.86 -0.48
C GLY A 14 -6.55 -16.23 0.69
N GLY A 15 -7.18 -15.32 1.39
CA GLY A 15 -6.69 -14.71 2.61
C GLY A 15 -7.47 -13.47 3.01
N ALA A 16 -7.42 -13.12 4.25
CA ALA A 16 -8.12 -12.11 5.03
C ALA A 16 -8.85 -10.98 4.28
N ARG A 17 -10.11 -10.82 4.63
CA ARG A 17 -11.04 -9.81 4.12
C ARG A 17 -10.65 -8.39 4.55
N SER A 18 -10.56 -7.50 3.61
CA SER A 18 -10.63 -6.06 3.80
C SER A 18 -11.86 -5.53 3.02
N ALA A 19 -12.30 -4.33 3.33
CA ALA A 19 -13.51 -3.69 2.81
C ALA A 19 -13.57 -3.44 1.29
N VAL A 20 -12.80 -4.16 0.50
CA VAL A 20 -12.95 -4.16 -0.95
C VAL A 20 -14.09 -5.09 -1.30
N ASP A 21 -15.07 -4.55 -1.96
CA ASP A 21 -16.27 -5.24 -2.39
C ASP A 21 -15.92 -6.51 -3.20
N GLU A 22 -16.38 -7.66 -2.71
CA GLU A 22 -16.26 -8.96 -3.41
C GLU A 22 -16.87 -8.93 -4.83
N SER A 23 -17.70 -7.93 -5.14
CA SER A 23 -18.29 -7.73 -6.45
C SER A 23 -17.29 -7.30 -7.53
N SER A 24 -16.12 -6.81 -7.17
CA SER A 24 -15.09 -6.34 -8.12
C SER A 24 -14.32 -7.47 -8.81
N GLY A 25 -14.40 -8.71 -8.33
CA GLY A 25 -13.60 -9.83 -8.82
C GLY A 25 -12.11 -9.76 -8.45
N VAL A 26 -11.73 -8.85 -7.55
CA VAL A 26 -10.35 -8.66 -7.10
C VAL A 26 -10.15 -9.32 -5.74
N ASN A 27 -9.18 -10.20 -5.63
CA ASN A 27 -8.75 -10.75 -4.35
C ASN A 27 -7.91 -9.73 -3.58
N VAL A 28 -8.25 -9.54 -2.31
CA VAL A 28 -7.53 -8.64 -1.41
C VAL A 28 -6.93 -9.42 -0.27
N VAL A 29 -5.62 -9.26 -0.08
CA VAL A 29 -4.90 -9.84 1.06
C VAL A 29 -4.26 -8.70 1.84
N VAL A 30 -4.60 -8.58 3.11
CA VAL A 30 -4.02 -7.60 4.03
C VAL A 30 -3.03 -8.30 4.95
N LYS A 31 -1.79 -7.82 4.98
CA LYS A 31 -0.76 -8.32 5.88
C LYS A 31 -0.07 -7.17 6.60
N ARG A 32 0.40 -7.45 7.79
CA ARG A 32 1.36 -6.56 8.45
C ARG A 32 2.70 -6.67 7.71
N CYS A 33 3.47 -5.60 7.73
CA CYS A 33 4.81 -5.60 7.11
C CYS A 33 5.70 -6.74 7.60
N ALA A 34 5.62 -7.07 8.89
CA ALA A 34 6.39 -8.19 9.47
C ALA A 34 6.05 -9.55 8.84
N ASP A 35 4.82 -9.72 8.36
CA ASP A 35 4.32 -11.00 7.83
C ASP A 35 4.34 -11.03 6.28
N ALA A 36 4.62 -9.90 5.65
CA ALA A 36 4.69 -9.77 4.20
C ALA A 36 6.13 -9.95 3.70
N GLY A 37 6.27 -10.47 2.50
CA GLY A 37 7.56 -10.73 1.89
C GLY A 37 7.56 -10.64 0.37
N PRO A 38 8.66 -11.05 -0.28
CA PRO A 38 8.80 -10.95 -1.74
C PRO A 38 7.68 -11.66 -2.52
N GLU A 39 7.21 -12.81 -2.05
CA GLU A 39 6.12 -13.55 -2.69
C GLU A 39 4.83 -12.73 -2.77
N ASP A 40 4.53 -11.95 -1.73
CA ASP A 40 3.35 -11.09 -1.70
C ASP A 40 3.45 -9.98 -2.76
N VAL A 41 4.63 -9.43 -2.95
CA VAL A 41 4.87 -8.39 -3.95
C VAL A 41 4.88 -8.97 -5.36
N LEU A 42 5.58 -10.08 -5.58
CA LEU A 42 5.69 -10.72 -6.89
C LEU A 42 4.34 -11.21 -7.44
N SER A 43 3.47 -11.72 -6.58
CA SER A 43 2.17 -12.26 -6.97
C SER A 43 1.05 -11.22 -7.02
N ALA A 44 1.28 -9.99 -6.57
CA ALA A 44 0.27 -8.93 -6.59
C ALA A 44 0.19 -8.26 -7.96
N ASP A 45 -1.02 -7.90 -8.39
CA ASP A 45 -1.23 -7.02 -9.54
C ASP A 45 -1.15 -5.54 -9.14
N GLY A 46 -1.37 -5.24 -7.88
CA GLY A 46 -1.21 -3.91 -7.32
C GLY A 46 -1.03 -3.95 -5.81
N LEU A 47 -0.50 -2.87 -5.25
CA LEU A 47 -0.17 -2.75 -3.82
C LEU A 47 -0.76 -1.48 -3.22
N ILE A 48 -1.31 -1.59 -2.03
CA ILE A 48 -1.60 -0.43 -1.19
C ILE A 48 -0.72 -0.53 0.05
N LEU A 49 0.10 0.47 0.28
CA LEU A 49 1.03 0.53 1.39
C LEU A 49 0.49 1.48 2.46
N GLY A 50 0.59 1.09 3.72
CA GLY A 50 0.19 1.92 4.85
C GLY A 50 1.28 1.99 5.89
N THR A 51 1.61 3.19 6.37
CA THR A 51 2.63 3.39 7.39
C THR A 51 2.29 4.57 8.30
N PRO A 52 2.55 4.49 9.61
CA PRO A 52 2.64 5.70 10.41
C PRO A 52 3.91 6.49 10.07
N GLU A 53 3.89 7.80 10.30
CA GLU A 53 5.09 8.61 10.30
C GLU A 53 5.72 8.58 11.69
N ASN A 54 6.94 8.05 11.77
CA ASN A 54 7.73 8.03 12.99
C ASN A 54 9.02 8.82 12.75
N PHE A 55 9.27 9.84 13.56
CA PHE A 55 10.46 10.68 13.45
C PHE A 55 10.65 11.29 12.05
N GLY A 56 9.58 11.75 11.42
CA GLY A 56 9.64 12.32 10.07
C GLY A 56 10.01 11.34 8.97
N TYR A 57 9.72 10.05 9.17
CA TYR A 57 10.10 8.95 8.27
C TYR A 57 9.03 7.85 8.30
N MET A 58 9.08 6.91 7.36
CA MET A 58 8.25 5.71 7.46
C MET A 58 8.55 4.93 8.75
N SER A 59 7.64 4.06 9.17
CA SER A 59 7.92 3.18 10.31
C SER A 59 9.10 2.24 10.04
N GLY A 60 9.76 1.81 11.10
CA GLY A 60 10.85 0.82 10.99
C GLY A 60 10.40 -0.49 10.37
N MET A 61 9.15 -0.92 10.63
CA MET A 61 8.60 -2.14 10.05
C MET A 61 8.34 -2.01 8.54
N MET A 62 7.88 -0.84 8.08
CA MET A 62 7.75 -0.58 6.65
C MET A 62 9.12 -0.56 5.96
N LYS A 63 10.12 0.07 6.59
CA LYS A 63 11.48 0.09 6.06
C LYS A 63 12.07 -1.32 5.98
N ASP A 64 11.92 -2.12 7.01
CA ASP A 64 12.34 -3.52 7.02
C ASP A 64 11.68 -4.33 5.88
N PHE A 65 10.38 -4.19 5.72
CA PHE A 65 9.66 -4.82 4.61
C PHE A 65 10.22 -4.41 3.26
N LEU A 66 10.37 -3.11 3.02
CA LEU A 66 10.88 -2.61 1.74
C LEU A 66 12.32 -3.06 1.46
N GLU A 67 13.17 -3.15 2.48
CA GLU A 67 14.53 -3.71 2.33
C GLU A 67 14.50 -5.19 1.97
N ARG A 68 13.64 -5.98 2.61
CA ARG A 68 13.54 -7.43 2.35
C ARG A 68 13.01 -7.75 0.95
N VAL A 69 12.15 -6.90 0.40
CA VAL A 69 11.52 -7.15 -0.90
C VAL A 69 12.25 -6.51 -2.07
N PHE A 70 13.09 -5.52 -1.84
CA PHE A 70 13.67 -4.70 -2.90
C PHE A 70 14.44 -5.53 -3.94
N TYR A 71 15.52 -6.16 -3.54
CA TYR A 71 16.34 -6.92 -4.49
C TYR A 71 15.66 -8.15 -5.06
N PRO A 72 14.90 -8.95 -4.29
CA PRO A 72 14.13 -10.05 -4.86
C PRO A 72 13.10 -9.64 -5.92
N CYS A 73 12.56 -8.42 -5.84
CA CYS A 73 11.50 -7.93 -6.74
C CYS A 73 12.01 -6.97 -7.81
N GLU A 74 13.23 -6.44 -7.68
CA GLU A 74 13.81 -5.49 -8.63
C GLU A 74 13.78 -6.04 -10.06
N GLY A 75 13.27 -5.24 -10.99
CA GLY A 75 13.15 -5.62 -12.39
C GLY A 75 11.99 -6.57 -12.72
N LYS A 76 11.26 -7.05 -11.72
CA LYS A 76 10.16 -8.02 -11.90
C LYS A 76 8.77 -7.41 -11.71
N VAL A 77 8.69 -6.21 -11.16
CA VAL A 77 7.43 -5.54 -10.80
C VAL A 77 7.27 -4.16 -11.45
N ASN A 78 8.04 -3.89 -12.49
CA ASN A 78 8.03 -2.60 -13.19
C ASN A 78 6.62 -2.26 -13.69
N GLY A 79 6.17 -1.03 -13.40
CA GLY A 79 4.89 -0.53 -13.84
C GLY A 79 3.70 -1.00 -13.01
N ARG A 80 3.90 -1.82 -11.98
CA ARG A 80 2.78 -2.22 -11.12
C ARG A 80 2.22 -1.02 -10.37
N PRO A 81 0.89 -0.90 -10.32
CA PRO A 81 0.25 0.20 -9.62
C PRO A 81 0.43 0.10 -8.11
N TYR A 82 0.62 1.24 -7.46
CA TYR A 82 0.55 1.32 -6.01
C TYR A 82 -0.17 2.58 -5.55
N ALA A 83 -0.64 2.53 -4.32
CA ALA A 83 -1.17 3.65 -3.58
C ALA A 83 -0.58 3.65 -2.16
N LEU A 84 -0.62 4.81 -1.49
CA LEU A 84 -0.03 5.01 -0.18
C LEU A 84 -0.97 5.76 0.74
N PHE A 85 -1.09 5.30 1.98
CA PHE A 85 -1.68 6.09 3.05
C PHE A 85 -0.75 6.19 4.26
N VAL A 86 -0.79 7.33 4.94
CA VAL A 86 0.09 7.66 6.05
C VAL A 86 -0.72 8.19 7.22
N GLY A 87 -0.47 7.67 8.41
CA GLY A 87 -0.96 8.26 9.65
C GLY A 87 0.14 9.10 10.30
N ALA A 88 -0.09 10.38 10.52
CA ALA A 88 0.95 11.29 11.02
C ALA A 88 0.47 12.18 12.16
N GLY A 89 1.39 12.50 13.07
CA GLY A 89 1.17 13.51 14.11
C GLY A 89 1.44 14.94 13.64
N GLN A 90 2.24 15.08 12.57
CA GLN A 90 2.55 16.35 11.93
C GLN A 90 2.02 16.33 10.49
N ASP A 91 2.85 16.58 9.50
CA ASP A 91 2.40 16.71 8.11
C ASP A 91 2.47 15.43 7.26
N GLY A 92 3.16 14.40 7.74
CA GLY A 92 3.30 13.12 7.03
C GLY A 92 4.27 13.14 5.86
N SER A 93 4.84 14.30 5.52
CA SER A 93 5.67 14.47 4.32
C SER A 93 6.93 13.61 4.33
N GLY A 94 7.54 13.40 5.48
CA GLY A 94 8.74 12.59 5.62
C GLY A 94 8.47 11.11 5.37
N ALA A 95 7.35 10.58 5.86
CA ALA A 95 6.94 9.20 5.57
C ALA A 95 6.62 9.01 4.10
N VAL A 96 5.85 9.92 3.50
CA VAL A 96 5.54 9.88 2.06
C VAL A 96 6.82 9.86 1.23
N ALA A 97 7.71 10.82 1.44
CA ALA A 97 8.96 10.93 0.68
C ALA A 97 9.84 9.69 0.82
N SER A 98 9.94 9.15 2.03
CA SER A 98 10.80 7.98 2.30
C SER A 98 10.28 6.71 1.62
N VAL A 99 8.97 6.47 1.63
CA VAL A 99 8.37 5.34 0.91
C VAL A 99 8.50 5.53 -0.60
N GLU A 100 8.12 6.70 -1.11
CA GLU A 100 8.16 6.98 -2.55
C GLU A 100 9.55 6.82 -3.14
N ARG A 101 10.58 7.18 -2.40
CA ARG A 101 11.97 7.01 -2.84
C ARG A 101 12.30 5.54 -3.15
N ILE A 102 11.87 4.62 -2.30
CA ILE A 102 12.18 3.19 -2.46
C ILE A 102 11.30 2.56 -3.54
N VAL A 103 10.00 2.82 -3.52
CA VAL A 103 9.08 2.24 -4.52
C VAL A 103 9.34 2.78 -5.93
N THR A 104 9.87 3.99 -6.06
CA THR A 104 10.37 4.52 -7.35
C THR A 104 11.56 3.68 -7.85
N GLY A 105 12.44 3.26 -6.97
CA GLY A 105 13.54 2.33 -7.31
C GLY A 105 13.04 0.97 -7.80
N LEU A 106 11.92 0.49 -7.26
CA LEU A 106 11.22 -0.71 -7.75
C LEU A 106 10.44 -0.46 -9.05
N ARG A 107 10.36 0.78 -9.50
CA ARG A 107 9.57 1.22 -10.67
C ARG A 107 8.08 0.89 -10.56
N LEU A 108 7.55 0.97 -9.35
CA LEU A 108 6.11 0.95 -9.14
C LEU A 108 5.50 2.26 -9.62
N GLU A 109 4.26 2.21 -10.09
CA GLU A 109 3.58 3.36 -10.64
C GLU A 109 2.50 3.88 -9.69
N LYS A 110 2.66 5.13 -9.24
CA LYS A 110 1.71 5.79 -8.35
C LYS A 110 0.40 6.07 -9.08
N LYS A 111 -0.73 5.63 -8.51
CA LYS A 111 -2.07 5.79 -9.12
C LYS A 111 -2.96 6.80 -8.42
N SER A 112 -2.55 7.32 -7.29
CA SER A 112 -3.27 8.37 -6.58
C SER A 112 -2.32 9.18 -5.72
N GLU A 113 -2.72 10.40 -5.34
CA GLU A 113 -2.00 11.14 -4.32
C GLU A 113 -2.09 10.39 -2.99
N PRO A 114 -1.03 10.40 -2.17
CA PRO A 114 -1.05 9.77 -0.85
C PRO A 114 -2.15 10.36 0.03
N ILE A 115 -2.84 9.49 0.76
CA ILE A 115 -3.77 9.94 1.81
C ILE A 115 -2.99 10.11 3.10
N VAL A 116 -3.06 11.28 3.70
CA VAL A 116 -2.41 11.57 4.98
C VAL A 116 -3.48 11.89 6.03
N GLY A 117 -3.60 11.01 7.01
CA GLY A 117 -4.45 11.23 8.18
C GLY A 117 -3.64 11.89 9.29
N LEU A 118 -4.06 13.09 9.71
CA LEU A 118 -3.36 13.87 10.74
C LEU A 118 -3.99 13.67 12.12
N LYS A 119 -3.16 13.29 13.09
CA LYS A 119 -3.48 13.13 14.52
C LYS A 119 -4.53 12.06 14.78
N GLU A 120 -5.81 12.37 14.60
CA GLU A 120 -6.92 11.46 14.85
C GLU A 120 -7.51 10.92 13.54
N LEU A 121 -8.00 9.68 13.58
CA LEU A 121 -8.77 9.13 12.47
C LEU A 121 -10.17 9.75 12.47
N THR A 122 -10.41 10.63 11.52
CA THR A 122 -11.72 11.21 11.30
C THR A 122 -12.57 10.34 10.38
N PRO A 123 -13.92 10.43 10.44
CA PRO A 123 -14.78 9.75 9.46
C PRO A 123 -14.44 10.08 8.01
N GLU A 124 -14.02 11.32 7.75
CA GLU A 124 -13.63 11.78 6.40
C GLU A 124 -12.37 11.06 5.89
N ILE A 125 -11.37 10.86 6.74
CA ILE A 125 -10.16 10.12 6.40
C ILE A 125 -10.47 8.66 6.15
N LEU A 126 -11.32 8.04 6.97
CA LEU A 126 -11.75 6.67 6.78
C LEU A 126 -12.48 6.48 5.44
N GLU A 127 -13.37 7.41 5.11
CA GLU A 127 -14.07 7.42 3.83
C GLU A 127 -13.10 7.56 2.64
N GLN A 128 -12.11 8.46 2.74
CA GLN A 128 -11.07 8.59 1.71
C GLN A 128 -10.30 7.29 1.51
N CYS A 129 -9.95 6.58 2.58
CA CYS A 129 -9.26 5.30 2.49
C CYS A 129 -10.14 4.22 1.85
N GLU A 130 -11.44 4.18 2.17
CA GLU A 130 -12.39 3.27 1.55
C GLU A 130 -12.53 3.55 0.05
N GLN A 131 -12.71 4.82 -0.33
CA GLN A 131 -12.79 5.25 -1.72
C GLN A 131 -11.52 4.93 -2.49
N LEU A 132 -10.35 5.11 -1.87
CA LEU A 132 -9.08 4.71 -2.48
C LEU A 132 -9.06 3.21 -2.77
N GLY A 133 -9.42 2.39 -1.80
CA GLY A 133 -9.46 0.93 -1.96
C GLY A 133 -10.40 0.49 -3.08
N MET A 134 -11.61 1.04 -3.12
CA MET A 134 -12.60 0.75 -4.15
C MET A 134 -12.13 1.19 -5.54
N ALA A 135 -11.63 2.41 -5.67
CA ALA A 135 -11.14 2.94 -6.95
C ALA A 135 -9.93 2.15 -7.46
N PHE A 136 -9.03 1.77 -6.56
CA PHE A 136 -7.86 0.99 -6.91
C PHE A 136 -8.23 -0.42 -7.39
N ALA A 137 -9.13 -1.09 -6.69
CA ALA A 137 -9.63 -2.40 -7.08
C ALA A 137 -10.38 -2.34 -8.43
N ALA A 138 -11.23 -1.31 -8.63
CA ALA A 138 -11.92 -1.10 -9.89
C ALA A 138 -10.95 -0.86 -11.05
N GLY A 139 -9.91 -0.07 -10.83
CA GLY A 139 -8.86 0.18 -11.82
C GLY A 139 -8.14 -1.09 -12.26
N LEU A 140 -7.82 -1.97 -11.31
CA LEU A 140 -7.23 -3.28 -11.60
C LEU A 140 -8.19 -4.19 -12.36
N ALA A 141 -9.44 -4.29 -11.92
CA ALA A 141 -10.46 -5.14 -12.53
C ALA A 141 -10.78 -4.73 -13.98
N LEU A 142 -10.76 -3.42 -14.26
CA LEU A 142 -11.01 -2.86 -15.59
C LEU A 142 -9.76 -2.81 -16.48
N GLY A 143 -8.58 -3.12 -15.94
CA GLY A 143 -7.34 -3.07 -16.69
C GLY A 143 -6.93 -1.66 -17.15
N VAL A 144 -7.31 -0.63 -16.38
CA VAL A 144 -6.98 0.77 -16.70
C VAL A 144 -5.70 1.26 -16.02
N PHE A 145 -5.03 0.40 -15.27
CA PHE A 145 -3.72 0.67 -14.67
C PHE A 145 -2.59 0.01 -15.46
#